data_ef0f8cb15137dd2811f3f63695dc24c4
#
_entry.id   ef0f8cb15137dd2811f3f63695dc24c4
#
_cell.length_a   1.000
_cell.length_b   1.000
_cell.length_c   1.000
_cell.angle_alpha   90.00
_cell.angle_beta   90.00
_cell.angle_gamma   90.00
#
_symmetry.space_group_name_H-M   'P 1'
#
loop_
_entity.id
_entity.type
_entity.pdbx_description
1 polymer ?
#
loop_
_entity_poly.entity_id
_entity_poly.type
_entity_poly.pdbx_seq_one_letter_code
_entity_poly.pdbx_strand_id
1 'polypeptide(L)'
;KLASPVGRGRFAGKHTMDLLTSATAMGWSPFYPQFDRSSLDVADEARAAGRDVGDYVAEQLAQHKLKLSITDPDNPVNWPRVLTVWRANLIGSSGKGGEYFLRHLLGTDSNVQSDPPTDGVHPRDVVWDSDIPEGKLDLIMSIDFRMTSTTLVSDVVLPAATWYEKSDLSSTDMHPYVHSFSPAIDPPWETRSDFDAFAAIARAFSALAKRHLGTRTDVVLTALQHDTPDEMAYPDGTERDWLATGEVPVPGRTMSKLTVVERDYTAIYDKWLTLGPLIDQFGMTTKGYTVHPFREVSELAANFGVMNSGVAVGRPAITTAKRMADVILALSGTCNGRLAVEGFLELEKRTGQRLAHLAEGSEERRITYADTQARPVPVITSPEWSGSESGGRRYAPFTINIEHLKPFHTLTGRMHFYLAHDWVEELGEQLPVYRPPLDMARLFNQPELGPTDDGLGLTVRYLTPHSKWSFHSTYQDNLYMLSLSRGGPTMWMSPGDAAKINVRDNDWVEAVNANGIYVCRAIVSHRMPEGVVFVYHVQERTVDTPRTETNGKRGGNHNALTRVRIKPSHLAGGYGQHAFAFNYLGPTGNQRDEVTVVRRR
;
A
#
# COMPACT_ATOMS: atom_id res chain seq x y z
N LYS A 1 2.98 -16.01 22.72
CA LYS A 1 2.18 -15.17 21.80
C LYS A 1 2.91 -13.86 21.55
N LEU A 2 3.24 -13.58 20.29
CA LEU A 2 4.05 -12.42 19.92
C LEU A 2 3.30 -11.09 20.07
N ALA A 3 2.03 -11.06 19.75
CA ALA A 3 1.16 -9.93 19.96
C ALA A 3 -0.24 -10.43 20.17
N SER A 4 -0.83 -10.04 21.27
CA SER A 4 -2.26 -10.21 21.44
C SER A 4 -2.88 -8.82 21.45
N PRO A 5 -3.89 -8.57 20.63
CA PRO A 5 -4.67 -7.36 20.80
C PRO A 5 -5.29 -7.40 22.20
N VAL A 6 -5.52 -6.24 22.78
CA VAL A 6 -6.31 -6.11 24.00
C VAL A 6 -7.78 -6.21 23.61
N GLY A 7 -8.14 -7.29 22.93
CA GLY A 7 -9.47 -7.51 22.43
C GLY A 7 -10.43 -7.99 23.52
N ARG A 8 -11.71 -7.85 23.24
CA ARG A 8 -12.82 -8.34 24.05
C ARG A 8 -13.60 -9.39 23.27
N GLY A 9 -14.58 -10.01 23.91
CA GLY A 9 -15.44 -10.98 23.25
C GLY A 9 -14.64 -12.15 22.66
N ARG A 10 -14.96 -12.55 21.47
CA ARG A 10 -14.32 -13.69 20.77
C ARG A 10 -12.86 -13.48 20.40
N PHE A 11 -12.41 -12.24 20.32
CA PHE A 11 -11.00 -11.92 20.04
C PHE A 11 -10.15 -11.79 21.29
N ALA A 12 -10.73 -11.92 22.48
CA ALA A 12 -10.00 -11.84 23.73
C ALA A 12 -8.88 -12.88 23.78
N GLY A 13 -7.66 -12.41 24.02
CA GLY A 13 -6.47 -13.26 24.11
C GLY A 13 -6.05 -13.95 22.80
N LYS A 14 -6.64 -13.61 21.67
CA LYS A 14 -6.23 -14.12 20.36
C LYS A 14 -4.90 -13.51 19.93
N HIS A 15 -4.12 -14.30 19.22
CA HIS A 15 -2.91 -13.82 18.55
C HIS A 15 -3.27 -13.11 17.24
N THR A 16 -2.43 -12.18 16.77
CA THR A 16 -2.62 -11.50 15.49
C THR A 16 -2.79 -12.48 14.31
N MET A 17 -2.09 -13.61 14.32
CA MET A 17 -2.24 -14.63 13.29
C MET A 17 -3.58 -15.35 13.36
N ASP A 18 -4.13 -15.55 14.54
CA ASP A 18 -5.48 -16.11 14.70
C ASP A 18 -6.52 -15.17 14.08
N LEU A 19 -6.34 -13.86 14.27
CA LEU A 19 -7.22 -12.85 13.67
C LEU A 19 -7.08 -12.80 12.15
N LEU A 20 -5.86 -12.91 11.63
CA LEU A 20 -5.61 -12.96 10.19
C LEU A 20 -6.33 -14.16 9.58
N THR A 21 -6.18 -15.32 10.17
CA THR A 21 -6.84 -16.55 9.72
C THR A 21 -8.37 -16.42 9.76
N SER A 22 -8.91 -15.86 10.85
CA SER A 22 -10.35 -15.62 10.97
C SER A 22 -10.85 -14.63 9.93
N ALA A 23 -10.19 -13.49 9.76
CA ALA A 23 -10.56 -12.48 8.78
C ALA A 23 -10.56 -13.04 7.35
N THR A 24 -9.62 -13.91 7.05
CA THR A 24 -9.54 -14.56 5.74
C THR A 24 -10.65 -15.59 5.57
N ALA A 25 -10.90 -16.41 6.59
CA ALA A 25 -11.97 -17.38 6.57
C ALA A 25 -13.35 -16.73 6.38
N MET A 26 -13.52 -15.51 6.89
CA MET A 26 -14.72 -14.70 6.70
C MET A 26 -14.75 -13.95 5.34
N GLY A 27 -13.70 -14.04 4.55
CA GLY A 27 -13.60 -13.35 3.27
C GLY A 27 -13.33 -11.84 3.38
N TRP A 28 -12.87 -11.36 4.52
CA TRP A 28 -12.57 -9.95 4.74
C TRP A 28 -11.26 -9.49 4.10
N SER A 29 -10.36 -10.41 3.86
CA SER A 29 -9.08 -10.17 3.21
C SER A 29 -9.11 -10.72 1.80
N PRO A 30 -9.34 -9.91 0.77
CA PRO A 30 -9.25 -10.39 -0.60
C PRO A 30 -7.78 -10.60 -0.95
N PHE A 31 -7.41 -11.85 -1.13
CA PHE A 31 -6.11 -12.24 -1.66
C PHE A 31 -6.25 -12.75 -3.08
N TYR A 32 -5.20 -12.63 -3.86
CA TYR A 32 -5.09 -13.24 -5.16
C TYR A 32 -3.94 -14.23 -5.15
N PRO A 33 -4.15 -15.47 -5.58
CA PRO A 33 -5.45 -16.06 -5.95
C PRO A 33 -6.43 -16.06 -4.78
N GLN A 34 -7.72 -15.97 -5.05
CA GLN A 34 -8.77 -15.91 -4.02
C GLN A 34 -9.06 -17.28 -3.41
N PHE A 35 -8.90 -18.33 -4.18
CA PHE A 35 -9.18 -19.71 -3.80
C PHE A 35 -7.91 -20.55 -3.88
N ASP A 36 -7.95 -21.74 -3.32
CA ASP A 36 -6.89 -22.76 -3.39
C ASP A 36 -6.74 -23.38 -4.78
N ARG A 37 -7.43 -22.88 -5.77
CA ARG A 37 -7.26 -23.12 -7.20
C ARG A 37 -7.79 -21.94 -8.02
N SER A 38 -7.55 -21.95 -9.32
CA SER A 38 -7.96 -20.86 -10.20
C SER A 38 -9.46 -20.58 -10.14
N SER A 39 -9.86 -19.34 -9.96
CA SER A 39 -11.25 -18.91 -9.99
C SER A 39 -11.90 -19.12 -11.37
N LEU A 40 -11.10 -19.11 -12.44
CA LEU A 40 -11.56 -19.44 -13.79
C LEU A 40 -11.93 -20.93 -13.89
N ASP A 41 -11.12 -21.80 -13.29
CA ASP A 41 -11.39 -23.25 -13.28
C ASP A 41 -12.62 -23.57 -12.43
N VAL A 42 -12.79 -22.89 -11.30
CA VAL A 42 -13.99 -23.01 -10.46
C VAL A 42 -15.25 -22.61 -11.23
N ALA A 43 -15.19 -21.54 -12.01
CA ALA A 43 -16.31 -21.13 -12.86
C ALA A 43 -16.62 -22.16 -13.96
N ASP A 44 -15.59 -22.75 -14.57
CA ASP A 44 -15.75 -23.80 -15.56
C ASP A 44 -16.32 -25.09 -14.95
N GLU A 45 -15.88 -25.48 -13.74
CA GLU A 45 -16.45 -26.59 -12.97
C GLU A 45 -17.95 -26.40 -12.72
N ALA A 46 -18.36 -25.20 -12.28
CA ALA A 46 -19.76 -24.87 -12.04
C ALA A 46 -20.62 -25.01 -13.31
N ARG A 47 -20.11 -24.50 -14.43
CA ARG A 47 -20.77 -24.61 -15.74
C ARG A 47 -20.88 -26.08 -16.20
N ALA A 48 -19.81 -26.85 -16.05
CA ALA A 48 -19.82 -28.27 -16.38
C ALA A 48 -20.84 -29.05 -15.54
N ALA A 49 -21.06 -28.61 -14.30
CA ALA A 49 -22.07 -29.15 -13.40
C ALA A 49 -23.49 -28.61 -13.68
N GLY A 50 -23.66 -27.70 -14.64
CA GLY A 50 -24.97 -27.07 -14.95
C GLY A 50 -25.51 -26.21 -13.81
N ARG A 51 -24.62 -25.61 -12.99
CA ARG A 51 -24.95 -24.85 -11.80
C ARG A 51 -24.66 -23.35 -11.99
N ASP A 52 -25.40 -22.50 -11.27
CA ASP A 52 -25.01 -21.12 -11.07
C ASP A 52 -23.63 -21.06 -10.40
N VAL A 53 -22.77 -20.17 -10.88
CA VAL A 53 -21.37 -20.12 -10.42
C VAL A 53 -21.28 -19.64 -8.96
N GLY A 54 -22.09 -18.66 -8.57
CA GLY A 54 -22.11 -18.14 -7.20
C GLY A 54 -22.59 -19.19 -6.21
N ASP A 55 -23.71 -19.86 -6.53
CA ASP A 55 -24.28 -20.93 -5.71
C ASP A 55 -23.33 -22.11 -5.59
N TYR A 56 -22.67 -22.48 -6.69
CA TYR A 56 -21.67 -23.56 -6.70
C TYR A 56 -20.51 -23.22 -5.76
N VAL A 57 -19.95 -22.02 -5.86
CA VAL A 57 -18.84 -21.57 -5.01
C VAL A 57 -19.23 -21.57 -3.54
N ALA A 58 -20.41 -21.02 -3.21
CA ALA A 58 -20.89 -20.98 -1.82
C ALA A 58 -21.03 -22.39 -1.24
N GLU A 59 -21.58 -23.33 -2.02
CA GLU A 59 -21.70 -24.71 -1.60
C GLU A 59 -20.35 -25.41 -1.43
N GLN A 60 -19.40 -25.20 -2.38
CA GLN A 60 -18.06 -25.81 -2.28
C GLN A 60 -17.30 -25.29 -1.06
N LEU A 61 -17.45 -24.00 -0.71
CA LEU A 61 -16.89 -23.43 0.52
C LEU A 61 -17.54 -24.05 1.77
N ALA A 62 -18.87 -24.16 1.79
CA ALA A 62 -19.61 -24.77 2.90
C ALA A 62 -19.23 -26.23 3.14
N GLN A 63 -18.95 -26.96 2.07
CA GLN A 63 -18.52 -28.37 2.12
C GLN A 63 -17.01 -28.56 2.34
N HIS A 64 -16.26 -27.45 2.52
CA HIS A 64 -14.78 -27.45 2.64
C HIS A 64 -14.04 -28.09 1.44
N LYS A 65 -14.70 -28.18 0.29
CA LYS A 65 -14.10 -28.67 -0.96
C LYS A 65 -13.36 -27.58 -1.73
N LEU A 66 -13.71 -26.34 -1.48
CA LEU A 66 -13.02 -25.13 -1.90
C LEU A 66 -12.55 -24.41 -0.67
N LYS A 67 -11.32 -23.93 -0.67
CA LYS A 67 -10.73 -23.15 0.43
C LYS A 67 -10.30 -21.79 -0.08
N LEU A 68 -10.18 -20.84 0.84
CA LEU A 68 -9.54 -19.57 0.54
C LEU A 68 -8.02 -19.75 0.54
N SER A 69 -7.34 -19.15 -0.41
CA SER A 69 -5.91 -19.38 -0.70
C SER A 69 -4.97 -19.18 0.49
N ILE A 70 -5.31 -18.26 1.39
CA ILE A 70 -4.49 -17.97 2.57
C ILE A 70 -4.50 -19.07 3.63
N THR A 71 -5.38 -20.06 3.53
CA THR A 71 -5.38 -21.19 4.48
C THR A 71 -4.17 -22.11 4.26
N ASP A 72 -3.55 -22.03 3.10
CA ASP A 72 -2.32 -22.76 2.75
C ASP A 72 -1.43 -21.92 1.82
N PRO A 73 -0.74 -20.91 2.36
CA PRO A 73 0.06 -19.97 1.56
C PRO A 73 1.33 -20.60 0.97
N ASP A 74 1.73 -21.76 1.46
CA ASP A 74 2.92 -22.47 0.97
C ASP A 74 2.61 -23.49 -0.12
N ASN A 75 1.33 -23.79 -0.36
CA ASN A 75 0.93 -24.60 -1.49
C ASN A 75 1.30 -23.89 -2.81
N PRO A 76 2.01 -24.56 -3.74
CA PRO A 76 2.44 -23.97 -5.01
C PRO A 76 1.32 -23.33 -5.85
N VAL A 77 0.08 -23.82 -5.74
CA VAL A 77 -1.06 -23.23 -6.46
C VAL A 77 -1.41 -21.83 -5.96
N ASN A 78 -0.99 -21.49 -4.74
CA ASN A 78 -1.23 -20.20 -4.10
C ASN A 78 -0.04 -19.23 -4.21
N TRP A 79 1.07 -19.66 -4.81
CA TRP A 79 2.24 -18.80 -4.92
C TRP A 79 1.95 -17.61 -5.83
N PRO A 80 2.35 -16.39 -5.42
CA PRO A 80 2.38 -15.28 -6.35
C PRO A 80 3.40 -15.56 -7.44
N ARG A 81 3.02 -15.44 -8.71
CA ARG A 81 3.89 -15.81 -9.84
C ARG A 81 4.52 -14.58 -10.50
N VAL A 82 3.82 -13.46 -10.49
CA VAL A 82 4.28 -12.21 -11.11
C VAL A 82 4.15 -11.08 -10.12
N LEU A 83 5.25 -10.33 -9.93
CA LEU A 83 5.27 -9.11 -9.15
C LEU A 83 5.63 -7.93 -10.05
N THR A 84 4.74 -6.97 -10.16
CA THR A 84 5.01 -5.69 -10.80
C THR A 84 5.25 -4.61 -9.74
N VAL A 85 6.43 -4.01 -9.75
CA VAL A 85 6.79 -2.91 -8.88
C VAL A 85 6.79 -1.62 -9.69
N TRP A 86 5.89 -0.73 -9.34
CA TRP A 86 5.71 0.53 -10.05
C TRP A 86 6.12 1.71 -9.17
N ARG A 87 7.21 2.37 -9.54
CA ARG A 87 7.77 3.57 -8.89
C ARG A 87 7.98 3.41 -7.38
N ALA A 88 8.43 2.24 -6.98
CA ALA A 88 8.68 1.95 -5.59
C ALA A 88 9.97 1.15 -5.43
N ASN A 89 10.87 1.62 -4.59
CA ASN A 89 11.98 0.80 -4.13
C ASN A 89 11.49 -0.11 -2.99
N LEU A 90 10.75 -1.15 -3.37
CA LEU A 90 10.10 -2.06 -2.44
C LEU A 90 11.12 -2.75 -1.52
N ILE A 91 12.13 -3.35 -2.09
CA ILE A 91 13.14 -4.15 -1.38
C ILE A 91 14.12 -3.24 -0.63
N GLY A 92 14.59 -2.16 -1.25
CA GLY A 92 15.59 -1.28 -0.66
C GLY A 92 15.02 -0.31 0.37
N SER A 93 13.74 0.04 0.30
CA SER A 93 13.18 1.11 1.13
C SER A 93 11.79 0.84 1.70
N SER A 94 10.82 0.49 0.86
CA SER A 94 9.40 0.57 1.24
C SER A 94 8.86 -0.71 1.87
N GLY A 95 9.33 -1.87 1.45
CA GLY A 95 8.85 -3.17 1.91
C GLY A 95 9.41 -3.57 3.26
N LYS A 96 8.54 -3.78 4.24
CA LYS A 96 8.93 -4.42 5.49
C LYS A 96 9.17 -5.90 5.26
N GLY A 97 10.02 -6.52 6.09
CA GLY A 97 10.37 -7.92 5.93
C GLY A 97 11.22 -8.13 4.68
N GLY A 98 12.26 -7.33 4.48
CA GLY A 98 13.12 -7.39 3.30
C GLY A 98 13.67 -8.79 3.01
N GLU A 99 14.05 -9.53 4.05
CA GLU A 99 14.56 -10.90 3.92
C GLU A 99 13.49 -11.87 3.41
N TYR A 100 12.22 -11.68 3.77
CA TYR A 100 11.13 -12.48 3.22
C TYR A 100 11.00 -12.30 1.70
N PHE A 101 11.09 -11.07 1.22
CA PHE A 101 11.07 -10.79 -0.22
C PHE A 101 12.25 -11.41 -0.94
N LEU A 102 13.44 -11.26 -0.40
CA LEU A 102 14.67 -11.75 -1.03
C LEU A 102 14.71 -13.27 -1.07
N ARG A 103 14.39 -13.92 0.04
CA ARG A 103 14.52 -15.37 0.19
C ARG A 103 13.30 -16.12 -0.34
N HIS A 104 12.12 -15.83 0.20
CA HIS A 104 10.94 -16.66 -0.08
C HIS A 104 10.22 -16.27 -1.37
N LEU A 105 10.22 -15.00 -1.75
CA LEU A 105 9.60 -14.58 -3.00
C LEU A 105 10.57 -14.67 -4.18
N LEU A 106 11.76 -14.10 -4.06
CA LEU A 106 12.73 -14.02 -5.15
C LEU A 106 13.68 -15.23 -5.21
N GLY A 107 13.98 -15.84 -4.07
CA GLY A 107 14.97 -16.93 -3.98
C GLY A 107 16.37 -16.46 -4.40
N THR A 108 16.72 -15.20 -4.11
CA THR A 108 17.97 -14.59 -4.55
C THR A 108 19.01 -14.53 -3.44
N ASP A 109 20.24 -14.83 -3.79
CA ASP A 109 21.44 -14.54 -2.98
C ASP A 109 22.09 -13.24 -3.48
N SER A 110 21.47 -12.14 -3.14
CA SER A 110 21.84 -10.80 -3.59
C SER A 110 22.79 -10.12 -2.59
N ASN A 111 23.60 -9.16 -3.08
CA ASN A 111 24.43 -8.30 -2.23
C ASN A 111 23.62 -7.40 -1.27
N VAL A 112 22.31 -7.33 -1.45
CA VAL A 112 21.41 -6.65 -0.51
C VAL A 112 21.24 -7.46 0.78
N GLN A 113 21.42 -8.77 0.72
CA GLN A 113 21.42 -9.63 1.89
C GLN A 113 22.74 -9.52 2.65
N SER A 114 22.70 -9.69 3.96
CA SER A 114 23.87 -9.91 4.79
C SER A 114 24.10 -11.39 5.04
N ASP A 115 25.32 -11.74 5.42
CA ASP A 115 25.57 -13.09 5.94
C ASP A 115 24.84 -13.30 7.27
N PRO A 116 24.44 -14.53 7.59
CA PRO A 116 23.94 -14.88 8.92
C PRO A 116 24.99 -14.54 9.99
N PRO A 117 24.58 -14.17 11.22
CA PRO A 117 25.51 -13.95 12.30
C PRO A 117 26.24 -15.25 12.64
N THR A 118 27.55 -15.16 12.82
CA THR A 118 28.40 -16.33 12.99
C THR A 118 28.43 -16.88 14.41
N ASP A 119 28.25 -16.03 15.42
CA ASP A 119 28.47 -16.47 16.81
C ASP A 119 27.49 -15.85 17.80
N GLY A 120 26.67 -16.68 18.43
CA GLY A 120 25.99 -16.43 19.70
C GLY A 120 25.05 -15.22 19.86
N VAL A 121 25.11 -14.26 18.94
CA VAL A 121 24.34 -13.01 18.99
C VAL A 121 23.16 -13.06 18.03
N HIS A 122 22.44 -14.14 18.01
CA HIS A 122 21.20 -14.24 17.25
C HIS A 122 20.05 -14.52 18.22
N PRO A 123 18.86 -14.08 17.86
CA PRO A 123 17.68 -14.35 18.67
C PRO A 123 17.48 -15.85 18.85
N ARG A 124 17.10 -16.24 20.05
CA ARG A 124 16.93 -17.63 20.47
C ARG A 124 16.03 -18.45 19.56
N ASP A 125 15.01 -17.83 18.98
CA ASP A 125 14.00 -18.49 18.18
C ASP A 125 14.16 -18.22 16.67
N VAL A 126 15.28 -17.68 16.22
CA VAL A 126 15.55 -17.60 14.80
C VAL A 126 16.00 -18.98 14.31
N VAL A 127 15.03 -19.78 14.06
CA VAL A 127 15.19 -20.84 13.10
C VAL A 127 14.73 -20.25 11.78
N TRP A 128 15.66 -20.05 10.87
CA TRP A 128 15.29 -19.93 9.48
C TRP A 128 14.69 -21.27 9.11
N ASP A 129 13.39 -21.31 9.01
CA ASP A 129 12.69 -22.53 8.68
C ASP A 129 13.13 -22.93 7.26
N SER A 130 13.92 -23.99 7.17
CA SER A 130 14.43 -24.51 5.90
C SER A 130 13.32 -25.11 5.03
N ASP A 131 12.16 -25.36 5.61
CA ASP A 131 11.05 -26.01 4.92
C ASP A 131 10.10 -24.99 4.27
N ILE A 132 10.26 -23.70 4.52
CA ILE A 132 9.49 -22.65 3.82
C ILE A 132 9.99 -22.54 2.38
N PRO A 133 9.12 -22.67 1.37
CA PRO A 133 9.51 -22.58 -0.02
C PRO A 133 10.22 -21.26 -0.37
N GLU A 134 11.25 -21.34 -1.17
CA GLU A 134 12.01 -20.20 -1.70
C GLU A 134 11.70 -20.00 -3.19
N GLY A 135 11.83 -18.74 -3.66
CA GLY A 135 11.67 -18.43 -5.07
C GLY A 135 10.26 -18.66 -5.60
N LYS A 136 9.24 -18.20 -4.86
CA LYS A 136 7.83 -18.36 -5.24
C LYS A 136 7.43 -17.58 -6.49
N LEU A 137 8.18 -16.55 -6.87
CA LEU A 137 7.91 -15.74 -8.07
C LEU A 137 8.56 -16.31 -9.31
N ASP A 138 7.85 -16.24 -10.44
CA ASP A 138 8.41 -16.53 -11.76
C ASP A 138 8.99 -15.28 -12.43
N LEU A 139 8.43 -14.13 -12.13
CA LEU A 139 8.77 -12.87 -12.79
C LEU A 139 8.62 -11.70 -11.84
N ILE A 140 9.66 -10.88 -11.77
CA ILE A 140 9.56 -9.53 -11.21
C ILE A 140 9.84 -8.48 -12.29
N MET A 141 8.90 -7.57 -12.46
CA MET A 141 9.01 -6.44 -13.36
C MET A 141 8.99 -5.13 -12.58
N SER A 142 9.96 -4.27 -12.83
CA SER A 142 10.02 -2.92 -12.26
C SER A 142 9.81 -1.86 -13.33
N ILE A 143 8.97 -0.86 -13.00
CA ILE A 143 8.80 0.36 -13.79
C ILE A 143 9.30 1.50 -12.91
N ASP A 144 10.47 2.04 -13.20
CA ASP A 144 11.08 3.09 -12.38
C ASP A 144 11.92 4.05 -13.23
N PHE A 145 12.16 5.25 -12.70
CA PHE A 145 12.96 6.27 -13.35
C PHE A 145 14.43 6.26 -12.92
N ARG A 146 14.81 5.34 -12.06
CA ARG A 146 16.19 5.16 -11.60
C ARG A 146 16.46 3.70 -11.20
N MET A 147 17.73 3.31 -11.20
CA MET A 147 18.14 2.02 -10.68
C MET A 147 18.07 2.01 -9.15
N THR A 148 17.49 0.97 -8.59
CA THR A 148 17.29 0.79 -7.15
C THR A 148 17.68 -0.63 -6.74
N SER A 149 17.70 -0.93 -5.44
CA SER A 149 17.88 -2.32 -4.96
C SER A 149 16.79 -3.25 -5.50
N THR A 150 15.60 -2.73 -5.77
CA THR A 150 14.51 -3.53 -6.35
C THR A 150 14.75 -3.81 -7.83
N THR A 151 15.16 -2.80 -8.60
CA THR A 151 15.45 -2.98 -10.03
C THR A 151 16.65 -3.90 -10.27
N LEU A 152 17.62 -3.95 -9.33
CA LEU A 152 18.77 -4.86 -9.43
C LEU A 152 18.39 -6.34 -9.42
N VAL A 153 17.29 -6.69 -8.79
CA VAL A 153 16.80 -8.09 -8.70
C VAL A 153 15.60 -8.35 -9.60
N SER A 154 15.25 -7.37 -10.44
CA SER A 154 14.14 -7.51 -11.39
C SER A 154 14.59 -8.18 -12.68
N ASP A 155 13.76 -9.10 -13.20
CA ASP A 155 13.98 -9.76 -14.49
C ASP A 155 13.78 -8.80 -15.65
N VAL A 156 12.82 -7.87 -15.50
CA VAL A 156 12.50 -6.86 -16.49
C VAL A 156 12.47 -5.48 -15.83
N VAL A 157 13.22 -4.53 -16.37
CA VAL A 157 13.21 -3.13 -15.93
C VAL A 157 12.75 -2.25 -17.09
N LEU A 158 11.64 -1.55 -16.88
CA LEU A 158 11.09 -0.61 -17.85
C LEU A 158 11.41 0.81 -17.39
N PRO A 159 12.17 1.60 -18.18
CA PRO A 159 12.53 2.96 -17.79
C PRO A 159 11.31 3.88 -17.88
N ALA A 160 11.02 4.59 -16.79
CA ALA A 160 9.89 5.51 -16.67
C ALA A 160 10.35 6.97 -16.75
N ALA A 161 9.56 7.81 -17.42
CA ALA A 161 9.80 9.23 -17.51
C ALA A 161 9.73 9.94 -16.16
N THR A 162 10.61 10.92 -15.95
CA THR A 162 10.61 11.79 -14.77
C THR A 162 9.67 12.98 -14.95
N TRP A 163 9.63 13.86 -13.96
CA TRP A 163 8.70 15.00 -13.91
C TRP A 163 8.85 15.99 -15.07
N TYR A 164 10.08 16.19 -15.57
CA TYR A 164 10.37 17.10 -16.69
C TYR A 164 10.23 16.45 -18.07
N GLU A 165 9.87 15.17 -18.10
CA GLU A 165 9.82 14.35 -19.31
C GLU A 165 8.40 13.84 -19.62
N LYS A 166 7.40 14.19 -18.79
CA LYS A 166 6.03 13.66 -18.95
C LYS A 166 4.96 14.69 -18.62
N SER A 167 3.76 14.44 -19.12
CA SER A 167 2.54 15.10 -18.68
C SER A 167 1.93 14.33 -17.51
N ASP A 168 1.66 15.02 -16.40
CA ASP A 168 1.04 14.46 -15.20
C ASP A 168 0.42 15.57 -14.36
N LEU A 169 -0.19 15.21 -13.23
CA LEU A 169 -0.78 16.12 -12.27
C LEU A 169 -0.13 15.99 -10.89
N SER A 170 -0.13 17.07 -10.14
CA SER A 170 0.27 17.06 -8.73
C SER A 170 -0.72 17.85 -7.88
N SER A 171 -1.06 17.26 -6.75
CA SER A 171 -1.83 17.89 -5.68
C SER A 171 -1.43 17.27 -4.34
N THR A 172 -1.73 17.97 -3.24
CA THR A 172 -1.49 17.49 -1.88
C THR A 172 -2.45 18.17 -0.93
N ASP A 173 -2.73 17.55 0.21
CA ASP A 173 -3.51 18.17 1.28
C ASP A 173 -2.76 19.33 1.98
N MET A 174 -1.45 19.48 1.70
CA MET A 174 -0.62 20.53 2.30
C MET A 174 -0.81 21.90 1.67
N HIS A 175 -1.50 22.00 0.54
CA HIS A 175 -1.86 23.27 -0.12
C HIS A 175 -3.13 23.09 -0.99
N PRO A 176 -3.85 24.20 -1.29
CA PRO A 176 -5.11 24.14 -2.02
C PRO A 176 -4.96 24.16 -3.54
N TYR A 177 -3.81 23.80 -4.08
CA TYR A 177 -3.56 23.93 -5.51
C TYR A 177 -3.49 22.57 -6.21
N VAL A 178 -3.97 22.55 -7.45
CA VAL A 178 -3.61 21.54 -8.44
C VAL A 178 -2.70 22.14 -9.49
N HIS A 179 -1.67 21.42 -9.90
CA HIS A 179 -0.72 21.85 -10.91
C HIS A 179 -0.29 20.66 -11.76
N SER A 180 0.21 20.98 -12.97
CA SER A 180 0.70 19.98 -13.89
C SER A 180 2.20 19.76 -13.74
N PHE A 181 2.63 18.56 -14.05
CA PHE A 181 3.94 18.33 -14.64
C PHE A 181 3.80 18.49 -16.16
N SER A 182 4.60 19.35 -16.73
CA SER A 182 4.65 19.57 -18.17
C SER A 182 6.04 19.20 -18.67
N PRO A 183 6.16 18.40 -19.73
CA PRO A 183 7.46 18.00 -20.25
C PRO A 183 8.24 19.23 -20.74
N ALA A 184 9.45 19.39 -20.25
CA ALA A 184 10.41 20.38 -20.72
C ALA A 184 11.32 19.79 -21.81
N ILE A 185 11.46 18.47 -21.80
CA ILE A 185 12.21 17.68 -22.77
C ILE A 185 11.43 16.41 -23.10
N ASP A 186 11.69 15.85 -24.25
CA ASP A 186 11.17 14.52 -24.59
C ASP A 186 11.84 13.44 -23.72
N PRO A 187 11.12 12.37 -23.38
CA PRO A 187 11.71 11.24 -22.67
C PRO A 187 12.91 10.67 -23.45
N PRO A 188 14.09 10.54 -22.82
CA PRO A 188 15.27 10.04 -23.49
C PRO A 188 15.20 8.53 -23.75
N TRP A 189 15.85 8.06 -24.80
CA TRP A 189 16.00 6.66 -25.20
C TRP A 189 14.66 5.91 -25.27
N GLU A 190 14.56 4.80 -24.59
CA GLU A 190 13.35 3.97 -24.51
C GLU A 190 12.42 4.34 -23.35
N THR A 191 12.72 5.41 -22.64
CA THR A 191 11.94 5.90 -21.50
C THR A 191 10.53 6.29 -21.96
N ARG A 192 9.53 5.91 -21.20
CA ARG A 192 8.11 6.20 -21.50
C ARG A 192 7.41 6.76 -20.27
N SER A 193 6.34 7.51 -20.52
CA SER A 193 5.41 7.83 -19.44
C SER A 193 4.80 6.55 -18.87
N ASP A 194 4.33 6.60 -17.63
CA ASP A 194 3.64 5.45 -17.02
C ASP A 194 2.43 5.01 -17.85
N PHE A 195 1.68 5.99 -18.37
CA PHE A 195 0.53 5.73 -19.24
C PHE A 195 0.93 4.93 -20.49
N ASP A 196 1.99 5.33 -21.16
CA ASP A 196 2.46 4.67 -22.38
C ASP A 196 3.07 3.30 -22.11
N ALA A 197 3.77 3.16 -20.97
CA ALA A 197 4.32 1.88 -20.56
C ALA A 197 3.21 0.84 -20.30
N PHE A 198 2.19 1.21 -19.53
CA PHE A 198 1.05 0.33 -19.30
C PHE A 198 0.19 0.10 -20.55
N ALA A 199 0.05 1.10 -21.43
CA ALA A 199 -0.60 0.92 -22.73
C ALA A 199 0.12 -0.12 -23.60
N ALA A 200 1.46 -0.09 -23.60
CA ALA A 200 2.25 -1.08 -24.33
C ALA A 200 2.10 -2.50 -23.75
N ILE A 201 2.10 -2.63 -22.42
CA ILE A 201 1.84 -3.90 -21.72
C ILE A 201 0.44 -4.40 -22.07
N ALA A 202 -0.58 -3.56 -21.96
CA ALA A 202 -1.96 -3.92 -22.27
C ALA A 202 -2.13 -4.38 -23.72
N ARG A 203 -1.42 -3.72 -24.67
CA ARG A 203 -1.41 -4.11 -26.08
C ARG A 203 -0.81 -5.49 -26.29
N ALA A 204 0.36 -5.75 -25.73
CA ALA A 204 1.05 -7.03 -25.84
C ALA A 204 0.21 -8.14 -25.18
N PHE A 205 -0.34 -7.88 -24.01
CA PHE A 205 -1.20 -8.81 -23.28
C PHE A 205 -2.45 -9.17 -24.09
N SER A 206 -3.16 -8.16 -24.63
CA SER A 206 -4.36 -8.40 -25.45
C SER A 206 -4.06 -9.23 -26.71
N ALA A 207 -2.90 -9.01 -27.33
CA ALA A 207 -2.48 -9.81 -28.49
C ALA A 207 -2.22 -11.28 -28.14
N LEU A 208 -1.58 -11.53 -26.99
CA LEU A 208 -1.34 -12.90 -26.49
C LEU A 208 -2.64 -13.56 -26.01
N ALA A 209 -3.50 -12.80 -25.36
CA ALA A 209 -4.77 -13.29 -24.84
C ALA A 209 -5.69 -13.85 -25.96
N LYS A 210 -5.61 -13.35 -27.17
CA LYS A 210 -6.34 -13.90 -28.33
C LYS A 210 -6.01 -15.38 -28.58
N ARG A 211 -4.81 -15.82 -28.18
CA ARG A 211 -4.37 -17.22 -28.39
C ARG A 211 -4.58 -18.09 -27.14
N HIS A 212 -4.50 -17.49 -25.94
CA HIS A 212 -4.32 -18.26 -24.72
C HIS A 212 -5.47 -18.13 -23.73
N LEU A 213 -6.23 -17.03 -23.77
CA LEU A 213 -7.27 -16.75 -22.76
C LEU A 213 -8.65 -16.56 -23.39
N GLY A 214 -8.77 -15.71 -24.41
CA GLY A 214 -10.06 -15.33 -24.96
C GLY A 214 -10.95 -14.62 -23.94
N THR A 215 -12.24 -14.90 -23.99
CA THR A 215 -13.22 -14.48 -22.98
C THR A 215 -13.46 -15.64 -22.02
N ARG A 216 -13.36 -15.36 -20.72
CA ARG A 216 -13.56 -16.36 -19.66
C ARG A 216 -14.55 -15.84 -18.63
N THR A 217 -15.35 -16.73 -18.10
CA THR A 217 -16.11 -16.43 -16.89
C THR A 217 -15.18 -16.55 -15.70
N ASP A 218 -15.29 -15.58 -14.81
CA ASP A 218 -14.54 -15.55 -13.56
C ASP A 218 -15.48 -15.30 -12.39
N VAL A 219 -15.11 -15.74 -11.21
CA VAL A 219 -15.82 -15.44 -9.99
C VAL A 219 -14.90 -14.65 -9.06
N VAL A 220 -15.38 -13.49 -8.64
CA VAL A 220 -14.62 -12.55 -7.83
C VAL A 220 -15.29 -12.40 -6.48
N LEU A 221 -14.52 -12.65 -5.42
CA LEU A 221 -14.89 -12.21 -4.07
C LEU A 221 -14.70 -10.70 -4.02
N THR A 222 -15.79 -9.98 -3.93
CA THR A 222 -15.75 -8.54 -3.73
C THR A 222 -15.82 -8.30 -2.24
N ALA A 223 -14.74 -7.76 -1.70
CA ALA A 223 -14.75 -7.24 -0.35
C ALA A 223 -15.91 -6.25 -0.21
N LEU A 224 -16.60 -6.30 0.91
CA LEU A 224 -17.65 -5.33 1.20
C LEU A 224 -17.01 -3.94 1.18
N GLN A 225 -17.43 -3.09 0.26
CA GLN A 225 -17.00 -1.70 0.20
C GLN A 225 -17.87 -0.89 1.13
N HIS A 226 -17.26 -0.26 2.09
CA HIS A 226 -17.98 0.48 3.09
C HIS A 226 -17.41 1.88 3.22
N ASP A 227 -18.17 2.84 2.75
CA ASP A 227 -17.87 4.26 2.89
C ASP A 227 -18.64 4.92 4.03
N THR A 228 -19.58 4.20 4.63
CA THR A 228 -20.40 4.68 5.75
C THR A 228 -20.29 3.76 6.96
N PRO A 229 -20.58 4.26 8.16
CA PRO A 229 -20.63 3.44 9.37
C PRO A 229 -21.60 2.26 9.28
N ASP A 230 -22.76 2.46 8.65
CA ASP A 230 -23.79 1.42 8.52
C ASP A 230 -23.36 0.33 7.54
N GLU A 231 -22.59 0.70 6.52
CA GLU A 231 -22.05 -0.23 5.56
C GLU A 231 -20.82 -0.97 6.08
N MET A 232 -20.13 -0.43 7.09
CA MET A 232 -19.01 -1.09 7.75
C MET A 232 -19.42 -2.13 8.76
N ALA A 233 -20.64 -2.06 9.27
CA ALA A 233 -21.28 -3.20 9.86
C ALA A 233 -21.64 -4.19 8.74
N TYR A 234 -21.61 -5.47 9.01
CA TYR A 234 -22.26 -6.43 8.09
C TYR A 234 -23.69 -5.97 7.82
N PRO A 235 -24.26 -6.28 6.65
CA PRO A 235 -25.60 -5.83 6.30
C PRO A 235 -26.66 -6.10 7.37
N ASP A 236 -26.46 -7.11 8.20
CA ASP A 236 -27.32 -7.47 9.34
C ASP A 236 -26.77 -7.01 10.69
N GLY A 237 -25.76 -6.15 10.70
CA GLY A 237 -25.15 -5.65 11.93
C GLY A 237 -24.34 -6.69 12.74
N THR A 238 -24.15 -7.90 12.20
CA THR A 238 -23.48 -9.00 12.90
C THR A 238 -22.34 -9.53 12.07
N GLU A 239 -21.16 -9.54 12.65
CA GLU A 239 -20.03 -10.29 12.12
C GLU A 239 -20.28 -11.78 12.31
N ARG A 240 -20.02 -12.59 11.27
CA ARG A 240 -20.25 -14.03 11.33
C ARG A 240 -19.03 -14.79 10.86
N ASP A 241 -18.56 -15.64 11.73
CA ASP A 241 -17.59 -16.68 11.39
C ASP A 241 -18.37 -17.96 11.04
N TRP A 242 -18.81 -18.05 9.80
CA TRP A 242 -19.58 -19.17 9.32
C TRP A 242 -18.82 -20.51 9.39
N LEU A 243 -17.47 -20.48 9.36
CA LEU A 243 -16.68 -21.70 9.58
C LEU A 243 -16.75 -22.18 11.03
N ALA A 244 -16.67 -21.27 11.99
CA ALA A 244 -16.70 -21.62 13.40
C ALA A 244 -18.11 -21.97 13.90
N THR A 245 -19.14 -21.32 13.35
CA THR A 245 -20.53 -21.51 13.77
C THR A 245 -21.25 -22.62 13.02
N GLY A 246 -20.68 -23.11 11.91
CA GLY A 246 -21.34 -24.09 11.04
C GLY A 246 -22.50 -23.51 10.22
N GLU A 247 -22.64 -22.18 10.18
CA GLU A 247 -23.63 -21.52 9.34
C GLU A 247 -23.30 -21.68 7.86
N VAL A 248 -24.34 -21.67 7.02
CA VAL A 248 -24.16 -21.68 5.57
C VAL A 248 -23.62 -20.32 5.13
N PRO A 249 -22.55 -20.27 4.33
CA PRO A 249 -22.05 -19.01 3.80
C PRO A 249 -23.06 -18.46 2.78
N VAL A 250 -23.50 -17.23 3.02
CA VAL A 250 -24.41 -16.50 2.12
C VAL A 250 -23.64 -15.31 1.56
N PRO A 251 -23.33 -15.29 0.25
CA PRO A 251 -22.60 -14.21 -0.38
C PRO A 251 -23.24 -12.83 -0.15
N GLY A 252 -22.44 -11.88 0.31
CA GLY A 252 -22.88 -10.51 0.61
C GLY A 252 -23.64 -10.36 1.92
N ARG A 253 -23.78 -11.42 2.70
CA ARG A 253 -24.46 -11.39 3.99
C ARG A 253 -23.61 -11.96 5.13
N THR A 254 -23.23 -13.22 5.07
CA THR A 254 -22.38 -13.87 6.08
C THR A 254 -20.94 -14.04 5.59
N MET A 255 -20.68 -13.76 4.33
CA MET A 255 -19.37 -13.76 3.69
C MET A 255 -19.31 -12.64 2.65
N SER A 256 -18.13 -12.40 2.09
CA SER A 256 -17.93 -11.45 0.99
C SER A 256 -18.85 -11.73 -0.19
N LYS A 257 -19.27 -10.67 -0.86
CA LYS A 257 -20.12 -10.79 -2.05
C LYS A 257 -19.34 -11.52 -3.16
N LEU A 258 -20.00 -12.48 -3.78
CA LEU A 258 -19.53 -13.12 -5.01
C LEU A 258 -20.09 -12.36 -6.22
N THR A 259 -19.21 -12.04 -7.14
CA THR A 259 -19.59 -11.42 -8.41
C THR A 259 -19.07 -12.29 -9.54
N VAL A 260 -19.96 -12.77 -10.38
CA VAL A 260 -19.61 -13.48 -11.60
C VAL A 260 -19.43 -12.47 -12.72
N VAL A 261 -18.28 -12.51 -13.37
CA VAL A 261 -17.90 -11.54 -14.41
C VAL A 261 -17.42 -12.25 -15.67
N GLU A 262 -17.76 -11.70 -16.82
CA GLU A 262 -17.17 -12.08 -18.09
C GLU A 262 -15.94 -11.20 -18.34
N ARG A 263 -14.78 -11.83 -18.44
CA ARG A 263 -13.50 -11.17 -18.70
C ARG A 263 -13.09 -11.40 -20.15
N ASP A 264 -13.23 -10.39 -20.96
CA ASP A 264 -12.62 -10.38 -22.29
C ASP A 264 -11.16 -9.88 -22.15
N TYR A 265 -10.24 -10.81 -22.03
CA TYR A 265 -8.82 -10.54 -21.93
C TYR A 265 -8.22 -9.98 -23.23
N THR A 266 -8.90 -10.19 -24.36
CA THR A 266 -8.44 -9.69 -25.67
C THR A 266 -8.67 -8.19 -25.84
N ALA A 267 -9.54 -7.60 -25.04
CA ALA A 267 -9.99 -6.21 -25.12
C ALA A 267 -9.30 -5.28 -24.09
N ILE A 268 -8.32 -5.75 -23.32
CA ILE A 268 -7.71 -4.95 -22.26
C ILE A 268 -7.09 -3.66 -22.80
N TYR A 269 -6.43 -3.73 -23.95
CA TYR A 269 -5.85 -2.53 -24.58
C TYR A 269 -6.91 -1.50 -25.00
N ASP A 270 -8.01 -1.94 -25.59
CA ASP A 270 -9.11 -1.04 -25.96
C ASP A 270 -9.71 -0.38 -24.70
N LYS A 271 -9.88 -1.15 -23.62
CA LYS A 271 -10.38 -0.64 -22.34
C LYS A 271 -9.42 0.33 -21.65
N TRP A 272 -8.11 0.18 -21.86
CA TRP A 272 -7.11 1.11 -21.34
C TRP A 272 -7.22 2.50 -21.93
N LEU A 273 -7.64 2.59 -23.20
CA LEU A 273 -7.67 3.85 -23.97
C LEU A 273 -8.99 4.62 -23.81
N THR A 274 -9.85 4.27 -22.88
CA THR A 274 -11.15 4.91 -22.75
C THR A 274 -11.71 4.83 -21.33
N LEU A 275 -12.84 5.48 -21.09
CA LEU A 275 -13.72 5.23 -19.96
C LEU A 275 -14.68 4.09 -20.30
N GLY A 276 -14.71 3.07 -19.45
CA GLY A 276 -15.59 1.92 -19.68
C GLY A 276 -17.08 2.25 -19.50
N PRO A 277 -17.98 1.37 -20.00
CA PRO A 277 -19.42 1.58 -19.92
C PRO A 277 -19.97 1.51 -18.49
N LEU A 278 -19.22 0.94 -17.55
CA LEU A 278 -19.65 0.83 -16.16
C LEU A 278 -19.79 2.19 -15.48
N ILE A 279 -19.05 3.22 -15.95
CA ILE A 279 -19.20 4.58 -15.43
C ILE A 279 -20.60 5.16 -15.75
N ASP A 280 -21.18 4.78 -16.85
CA ASP A 280 -22.54 5.19 -17.23
C ASP A 280 -23.58 4.42 -16.41
N GLN A 281 -23.34 3.12 -16.21
CA GLN A 281 -24.26 2.23 -15.52
C GLN A 281 -24.30 2.47 -14.00
N PHE A 282 -23.13 2.59 -13.39
CA PHE A 282 -22.98 2.65 -11.93
C PHE A 282 -22.54 4.02 -11.41
N GLY A 283 -22.17 4.94 -12.31
CA GLY A 283 -21.59 6.22 -11.91
C GLY A 283 -20.20 6.08 -11.30
N MET A 284 -19.79 7.11 -10.59
CA MET A 284 -18.58 7.15 -9.77
C MET A 284 -18.97 7.26 -8.30
N THR A 285 -18.55 6.29 -7.51
CA THR A 285 -18.75 6.35 -6.06
C THR A 285 -17.48 6.89 -5.40
N THR A 286 -17.61 7.94 -4.64
CA THR A 286 -16.54 8.52 -3.85
C THR A 286 -17.08 8.98 -2.51
N LYS A 287 -16.36 8.69 -1.44
CA LYS A 287 -16.67 9.15 -0.07
C LYS A 287 -18.12 8.88 0.35
N GLY A 288 -18.66 7.75 -0.08
CA GLY A 288 -19.98 7.28 0.27
C GLY A 288 -21.14 7.93 -0.48
N TYR A 289 -20.90 8.60 -1.57
CA TYR A 289 -21.95 9.03 -2.50
C TYR A 289 -21.59 8.69 -3.95
N THR A 290 -22.62 8.51 -4.78
CA THR A 290 -22.47 8.18 -6.19
C THR A 290 -22.91 9.35 -7.05
N VAL A 291 -22.10 9.72 -8.03
CA VAL A 291 -22.41 10.72 -9.05
C VAL A 291 -22.41 10.07 -10.43
N HIS A 292 -23.27 10.56 -11.32
CA HIS A 292 -23.32 10.11 -12.71
C HIS A 292 -22.74 11.18 -13.65
N PRO A 293 -21.51 11.01 -14.13
CA PRO A 293 -20.79 12.03 -14.91
C PRO A 293 -21.11 11.97 -16.39
N PHE A 294 -22.38 11.81 -16.79
CA PHE A 294 -22.77 11.72 -18.20
C PHE A 294 -22.37 12.96 -19.01
N ARG A 295 -22.53 14.14 -18.41
CA ARG A 295 -22.16 15.40 -19.06
C ARG A 295 -20.65 15.44 -19.29
N GLU A 296 -19.86 15.12 -18.30
CA GLU A 296 -18.40 15.10 -18.37
C GLU A 296 -17.89 14.10 -19.41
N VAL A 297 -18.46 12.90 -19.42
CA VAL A 297 -18.10 11.87 -20.41
C VAL A 297 -18.42 12.35 -21.84
N SER A 298 -19.56 13.02 -22.03
CA SER A 298 -19.93 13.59 -23.33
C SER A 298 -19.02 14.75 -23.76
N GLU A 299 -18.67 15.64 -22.83
CA GLU A 299 -17.72 16.73 -23.07
C GLU A 299 -16.32 16.19 -23.44
N LEU A 300 -15.84 15.16 -22.73
CA LEU A 300 -14.57 14.50 -23.06
C LEU A 300 -14.59 13.85 -24.43
N ALA A 301 -15.70 13.21 -24.81
CA ALA A 301 -15.87 12.64 -26.15
C ALA A 301 -15.87 13.70 -27.24
N ALA A 302 -16.53 14.83 -27.01
CA ALA A 302 -16.53 15.96 -27.91
C ALA A 302 -15.13 16.57 -28.11
N ASN A 303 -14.36 16.69 -27.04
CA ASN A 303 -13.03 17.30 -27.03
C ASN A 303 -11.93 16.38 -27.60
N PHE A 304 -12.00 15.08 -27.31
CA PHE A 304 -10.96 14.11 -27.67
C PHE A 304 -11.28 13.32 -28.94
N GLY A 305 -12.53 13.38 -29.38
CA GLY A 305 -13.08 12.42 -30.33
C GLY A 305 -13.40 11.08 -29.64
N VAL A 306 -13.89 10.14 -30.41
CA VAL A 306 -14.30 8.82 -29.94
C VAL A 306 -13.43 7.72 -30.54
N MET A 307 -13.38 6.59 -29.84
CA MET A 307 -12.76 5.38 -30.38
C MET A 307 -13.55 4.85 -31.56
N ASN A 308 -12.86 4.45 -32.63
CA ASN A 308 -13.46 4.04 -33.88
C ASN A 308 -13.52 2.52 -34.11
N SER A 309 -12.90 1.75 -33.19
CA SER A 309 -12.79 0.29 -33.33
C SER A 309 -12.80 -0.40 -31.97
N GLY A 310 -12.97 -1.73 -32.00
CA GLY A 310 -12.93 -2.58 -30.81
C GLY A 310 -14.13 -2.42 -29.89
N VAL A 311 -14.02 -2.85 -28.67
CA VAL A 311 -15.08 -2.80 -27.65
C VAL A 311 -15.34 -1.39 -27.11
N ALA A 312 -14.47 -0.45 -27.43
CA ALA A 312 -14.53 0.93 -26.97
C ALA A 312 -15.18 1.90 -27.97
N VAL A 313 -15.74 1.40 -29.07
CA VAL A 313 -16.37 2.24 -30.13
C VAL A 313 -17.38 3.21 -29.51
N GLY A 314 -17.29 4.49 -29.92
CA GLY A 314 -18.16 5.56 -29.44
C GLY A 314 -17.81 6.14 -28.08
N ARG A 315 -16.83 5.57 -27.38
CA ARG A 315 -16.35 6.07 -26.09
C ARG A 315 -15.24 7.13 -26.27
N PRO A 316 -15.03 8.03 -25.30
CA PRO A 316 -13.97 9.04 -25.38
C PRO A 316 -12.60 8.43 -25.66
N ALA A 317 -11.85 9.01 -26.60
CA ALA A 317 -10.53 8.52 -26.98
C ALA A 317 -9.44 9.08 -26.06
N ILE A 318 -9.09 8.34 -25.01
CA ILE A 318 -8.08 8.70 -24.00
C ILE A 318 -6.75 8.07 -24.38
N THR A 319 -6.12 8.57 -25.43
CA THR A 319 -4.97 7.93 -26.06
C THR A 319 -3.61 8.47 -25.63
N THR A 320 -3.58 9.45 -24.71
CA THR A 320 -2.34 10.07 -24.23
C THR A 320 -2.42 10.38 -22.73
N ALA A 321 -1.27 10.46 -22.06
CA ALA A 321 -1.17 10.86 -20.67
C ALA A 321 -1.81 12.23 -20.40
N LYS A 322 -1.66 13.18 -21.33
CA LYS A 322 -2.27 14.52 -21.25
C LYS A 322 -3.81 14.44 -21.23
N ARG A 323 -4.41 13.63 -22.12
CA ARG A 323 -5.86 13.41 -22.11
C ARG A 323 -6.34 12.72 -20.83
N MET A 324 -5.55 11.77 -20.32
CA MET A 324 -5.85 11.15 -19.04
C MET A 324 -5.83 12.16 -17.89
N ALA A 325 -4.89 13.10 -17.88
CA ALA A 325 -4.86 14.19 -16.91
C ALA A 325 -6.14 15.05 -16.97
N ASP A 326 -6.61 15.41 -18.16
CA ASP A 326 -7.89 16.11 -18.32
C ASP A 326 -9.09 15.28 -17.83
N VAL A 327 -9.09 13.96 -18.04
CA VAL A 327 -10.12 13.07 -17.49
C VAL A 327 -10.13 13.10 -15.97
N ILE A 328 -8.95 13.00 -15.34
CA ILE A 328 -8.82 13.06 -13.89
C ILE A 328 -9.39 14.37 -13.34
N LEU A 329 -9.08 15.50 -13.96
CA LEU A 329 -9.60 16.80 -13.57
C LEU A 329 -11.12 16.93 -13.80
N ALA A 330 -11.61 16.50 -14.96
CA ALA A 330 -13.03 16.55 -15.31
C ALA A 330 -13.91 15.72 -14.37
N LEU A 331 -13.38 14.59 -13.88
CA LEU A 331 -14.10 13.68 -12.99
C LEU A 331 -13.80 13.93 -11.49
N SER A 332 -13.01 14.94 -11.18
CA SER A 332 -12.67 15.27 -9.78
C SER A 332 -13.71 16.20 -9.14
N GLY A 333 -14.25 15.82 -8.01
CA GLY A 333 -15.12 16.68 -7.19
C GLY A 333 -14.42 17.89 -6.57
N THR A 334 -13.11 18.08 -6.81
CA THR A 334 -12.37 19.28 -6.37
C THR A 334 -12.01 20.22 -7.54
N CYS A 335 -12.06 19.70 -8.77
CA CYS A 335 -11.68 20.44 -9.98
C CYS A 335 -12.84 20.67 -10.96
N ASN A 336 -13.98 20.05 -10.72
CA ASN A 336 -15.22 20.17 -11.45
C ASN A 336 -16.30 20.74 -10.53
N GLY A 337 -16.78 21.96 -10.83
CA GLY A 337 -17.73 22.68 -9.96
C GLY A 337 -19.07 21.97 -9.80
N ARG A 338 -19.61 21.39 -10.88
CA ARG A 338 -20.86 20.63 -10.82
C ARG A 338 -20.72 19.43 -9.86
N LEU A 339 -19.66 18.66 -9.98
CA LEU A 339 -19.40 17.52 -9.10
C LEU A 339 -19.09 17.94 -7.67
N ALA A 340 -18.44 19.11 -7.49
CA ALA A 340 -18.21 19.68 -6.15
C ALA A 340 -19.52 20.03 -5.45
N VAL A 341 -20.41 20.71 -6.14
CA VAL A 341 -21.73 21.09 -5.59
C VAL A 341 -22.56 19.85 -5.28
N GLU A 342 -22.65 18.89 -6.22
CA GLU A 342 -23.39 17.64 -6.03
C GLU A 342 -22.86 16.86 -4.82
N GLY A 343 -21.54 16.76 -4.68
CA GLY A 343 -20.92 16.11 -3.53
C GLY A 343 -21.17 16.80 -2.20
N PHE A 344 -21.14 18.13 -2.18
CA PHE A 344 -21.48 18.89 -0.97
C PHE A 344 -22.95 18.77 -0.59
N LEU A 345 -23.86 18.83 -1.56
CA LEU A 345 -25.30 18.61 -1.30
C LEU A 345 -25.57 17.24 -0.72
N GLU A 346 -24.86 16.22 -1.19
CA GLU A 346 -25.01 14.87 -0.64
C GLU A 346 -24.45 14.78 0.80
N LEU A 347 -23.34 15.44 1.09
CA LEU A 347 -22.81 15.53 2.45
C LEU A 347 -23.73 16.33 3.37
N GLU A 348 -24.38 17.39 2.87
CA GLU A 348 -25.38 18.15 3.65
C GLU A 348 -26.56 17.27 4.10
N LYS A 349 -27.08 16.42 3.20
CA LYS A 349 -28.15 15.47 3.54
C LYS A 349 -27.75 14.51 4.67
N ARG A 350 -26.50 14.06 4.67
CA ARG A 350 -26.01 13.10 5.65
C ARG A 350 -25.64 13.72 6.99
N THR A 351 -25.10 14.92 6.97
CA THR A 351 -24.50 15.53 8.16
C THR A 351 -25.31 16.66 8.78
N GLY A 352 -26.26 17.22 8.02
CA GLY A 352 -26.98 18.43 8.41
C GLY A 352 -26.12 19.72 8.39
N GLN A 353 -24.87 19.65 7.93
CA GLN A 353 -23.96 20.80 7.81
C GLN A 353 -24.16 21.47 6.45
N ARG A 354 -24.17 22.80 6.43
CA ARG A 354 -24.22 23.57 5.17
C ARG A 354 -22.83 23.61 4.55
N LEU A 355 -22.67 22.99 3.37
CA LEU A 355 -21.39 22.84 2.68
C LEU A 355 -21.44 23.28 1.21
N ALA A 356 -22.62 23.26 0.57
CA ALA A 356 -22.75 23.55 -0.85
C ALA A 356 -22.31 24.99 -1.21
N HIS A 357 -22.46 25.94 -0.27
CA HIS A 357 -21.98 27.30 -0.45
C HIS A 357 -20.46 27.40 -0.70
N LEU A 358 -19.69 26.39 -0.30
CA LEU A 358 -18.23 26.36 -0.53
C LEU A 358 -17.88 26.21 -2.02
N ALA A 359 -18.80 25.78 -2.83
CA ALA A 359 -18.63 25.68 -4.29
C ALA A 359 -19.63 26.56 -5.06
N GLU A 360 -20.42 27.39 -4.36
CA GLU A 360 -21.39 28.29 -4.95
C GLU A 360 -20.73 29.23 -5.97
N GLY A 361 -21.38 29.41 -7.12
CA GLY A 361 -20.82 30.19 -8.21
C GLY A 361 -19.73 29.49 -9.02
N SER A 362 -19.41 28.25 -8.71
CA SER A 362 -18.42 27.47 -9.43
C SER A 362 -19.02 26.32 -10.22
N GLU A 363 -20.34 26.22 -10.33
CA GLU A 363 -21.07 25.07 -10.91
C GLU A 363 -20.62 24.76 -12.34
N GLU A 364 -20.37 25.82 -13.14
CA GLU A 364 -19.91 25.70 -14.53
C GLU A 364 -18.37 25.73 -14.65
N ARG A 365 -17.66 25.89 -13.54
CA ARG A 365 -16.20 25.94 -13.56
C ARG A 365 -15.62 24.56 -13.76
N ARG A 366 -14.67 24.47 -14.70
CA ARG A 366 -13.85 23.29 -14.96
C ARG A 366 -12.40 23.71 -14.91
N ILE A 367 -11.58 22.96 -14.19
CA ILE A 367 -10.14 23.10 -14.23
C ILE A 367 -9.64 22.09 -15.26
N THR A 368 -8.96 22.58 -16.27
CA THR A 368 -8.38 21.75 -17.34
C THR A 368 -6.87 21.58 -17.13
N TYR A 369 -6.28 20.63 -17.84
CA TYR A 369 -4.83 20.46 -17.83
C TYR A 369 -4.12 21.72 -18.37
N ALA A 370 -4.69 22.38 -19.37
CA ALA A 370 -4.15 23.64 -19.92
C ALA A 370 -4.12 24.76 -18.85
N ASP A 371 -5.13 24.87 -18.02
CA ASP A 371 -5.14 25.84 -16.91
C ASP A 371 -4.00 25.59 -15.93
N THR A 372 -3.75 24.32 -15.60
CA THR A 372 -2.68 23.94 -14.68
C THR A 372 -1.29 24.09 -15.26
N GLN A 373 -1.15 24.07 -16.60
CA GLN A 373 0.12 24.34 -17.28
C GLN A 373 0.51 25.82 -17.20
N ALA A 374 -0.46 26.71 -17.19
CA ALA A 374 -0.20 28.14 -17.10
C ALA A 374 0.23 28.59 -15.70
N ARG A 375 -0.37 28.01 -14.67
CA ARG A 375 -0.08 28.28 -13.25
C ARG A 375 -0.72 27.22 -12.36
N PRO A 376 -0.26 27.07 -11.10
CA PRO A 376 -1.03 26.34 -10.09
C PRO A 376 -2.44 26.92 -9.94
N VAL A 377 -3.46 26.08 -9.94
CA VAL A 377 -4.86 26.52 -9.90
C VAL A 377 -5.47 26.13 -8.54
N PRO A 378 -6.09 27.07 -7.81
CA PRO A 378 -6.79 26.73 -6.57
C PRO A 378 -7.95 25.78 -6.87
N VAL A 379 -8.07 24.70 -6.09
CA VAL A 379 -9.20 23.79 -6.19
C VAL A 379 -10.50 24.47 -5.84
N ILE A 380 -11.59 24.05 -6.45
CA ILE A 380 -12.92 24.67 -6.27
C ILE A 380 -13.40 24.57 -4.84
N THR A 381 -13.08 23.50 -4.16
CA THR A 381 -13.49 23.25 -2.77
C THR A 381 -12.68 24.01 -1.72
N SER A 382 -11.76 24.86 -2.13
CA SER A 382 -11.01 25.78 -1.26
C SER A 382 -10.97 27.20 -1.84
N PRO A 383 -12.12 27.81 -2.10
CA PRO A 383 -12.20 29.06 -2.86
C PRO A 383 -11.58 30.26 -2.17
N GLU A 384 -11.51 30.27 -0.83
CA GLU A 384 -10.99 31.36 -0.03
C GLU A 384 -9.45 31.47 -0.08
N TRP A 385 -8.78 30.44 -0.56
CA TRP A 385 -7.33 30.34 -0.54
C TRP A 385 -6.74 30.39 -1.95
N SER A 386 -6.52 31.58 -2.43
CA SER A 386 -5.85 31.82 -3.72
C SER A 386 -4.32 31.94 -3.60
N GLY A 387 -3.78 31.84 -2.39
CA GLY A 387 -2.36 31.95 -2.08
C GLY A 387 -2.03 31.28 -0.75
N SER A 388 -0.81 31.49 -0.26
CA SER A 388 -0.39 30.97 1.04
C SER A 388 -0.98 31.73 2.24
N GLU A 389 -1.59 32.87 1.99
CA GLU A 389 -2.20 33.72 2.99
C GLU A 389 -3.44 34.43 2.43
N SER A 390 -4.51 34.53 3.21
CA SER A 390 -5.74 35.23 2.88
C SER A 390 -6.34 35.84 4.16
N GLY A 391 -6.72 37.12 4.11
CA GLY A 391 -7.32 37.79 5.25
C GLY A 391 -6.46 37.81 6.52
N GLY A 392 -5.14 37.89 6.38
CA GLY A 392 -4.20 37.85 7.51
C GLY A 392 -3.98 36.45 8.10
N ARG A 393 -4.51 35.41 7.46
CA ARG A 393 -4.39 34.00 7.88
C ARG A 393 -3.61 33.22 6.86
N ARG A 394 -2.72 32.38 7.33
CA ARG A 394 -1.98 31.45 6.49
C ARG A 394 -2.80 30.19 6.24
N TYR A 395 -2.66 29.61 5.03
CA TYR A 395 -3.24 28.33 4.72
C TYR A 395 -2.74 27.26 5.70
N ALA A 396 -3.67 26.48 6.21
CA ALA A 396 -3.38 25.27 6.98
C ALA A 396 -4.09 24.09 6.35
N PRO A 397 -3.48 22.90 6.34
CA PRO A 397 -4.17 21.68 5.94
C PRO A 397 -5.46 21.48 6.72
N PHE A 398 -6.46 20.92 6.06
CA PHE A 398 -7.77 20.63 6.65
C PHE A 398 -8.60 21.85 7.10
N THR A 399 -8.26 23.05 6.67
CA THR A 399 -9.04 24.26 6.98
C THR A 399 -10.54 24.07 6.69
N ILE A 400 -10.87 23.49 5.55
CA ILE A 400 -12.27 23.21 5.18
C ILE A 400 -12.97 22.25 6.15
N ASN A 401 -12.24 21.31 6.75
CA ASN A 401 -12.80 20.39 7.74
C ASN A 401 -13.01 21.05 9.10
N ILE A 402 -12.10 21.93 9.50
CA ILE A 402 -12.10 22.56 10.82
C ILE A 402 -13.02 23.78 10.85
N GLU A 403 -12.93 24.65 9.86
CA GLU A 403 -13.65 25.93 9.85
C GLU A 403 -15.02 25.82 9.21
N HIS A 404 -15.17 24.99 8.18
CA HIS A 404 -16.43 24.81 7.48
C HIS A 404 -17.12 23.47 7.83
N LEU A 405 -16.56 22.71 8.76
CA LEU A 405 -17.11 21.46 9.29
C LEU A 405 -17.36 20.39 8.22
N LYS A 406 -16.64 20.45 7.09
CA LYS A 406 -16.67 19.32 6.15
C LYS A 406 -16.19 18.08 6.87
N PRO A 407 -16.92 16.95 6.80
CA PRO A 407 -16.55 15.73 7.50
C PRO A 407 -15.16 15.25 7.12
N PHE A 408 -14.39 14.79 8.10
CA PHE A 408 -13.20 13.98 7.84
C PHE A 408 -13.59 12.62 7.26
N HIS A 409 -12.64 11.98 6.57
CA HIS A 409 -12.81 10.62 6.06
C HIS A 409 -12.62 9.59 7.18
N THR A 410 -13.43 9.70 8.21
CA THR A 410 -13.46 8.81 9.35
C THR A 410 -14.87 8.28 9.55
N LEU A 411 -15.03 7.26 10.36
CA LEU A 411 -16.31 6.62 10.65
C LEU A 411 -17.41 7.62 11.06
N THR A 412 -17.07 8.62 11.89
CA THR A 412 -18.03 9.61 12.39
C THR A 412 -17.90 10.96 11.68
N GLY A 413 -16.98 11.11 10.74
CA GLY A 413 -16.66 12.40 10.13
C GLY A 413 -15.82 13.32 11.01
N ARG A 414 -15.37 12.89 12.18
CA ARG A 414 -14.62 13.68 13.16
C ARG A 414 -13.24 13.08 13.44
N MET A 415 -12.34 13.84 14.00
CA MET A 415 -11.15 13.31 14.65
C MET A 415 -11.55 12.50 15.88
N HIS A 416 -10.89 11.36 16.08
CA HIS A 416 -11.17 10.49 17.20
C HIS A 416 -9.96 10.35 18.11
N PHE A 417 -10.19 10.54 19.40
CA PHE A 417 -9.31 10.07 20.47
C PHE A 417 -9.78 8.71 21.02
N TYR A 418 -11.07 8.47 20.94
CA TYR A 418 -11.71 7.20 21.27
C TYR A 418 -12.74 6.87 20.19
N LEU A 419 -12.73 5.65 19.71
CA LEU A 419 -13.67 5.17 18.70
C LEU A 419 -14.60 4.12 19.30
N ALA A 420 -15.80 4.55 19.69
CA ALA A 420 -16.85 3.66 20.20
C ALA A 420 -17.52 2.95 19.03
N HIS A 421 -16.93 1.85 18.62
CA HIS A 421 -17.46 0.97 17.59
C HIS A 421 -17.21 -0.46 18.01
N ASP A 422 -18.23 -1.30 18.00
CA ASP A 422 -18.21 -2.66 18.57
C ASP A 422 -17.02 -3.49 18.07
N TRP A 423 -16.74 -3.47 16.78
CA TRP A 423 -15.61 -4.21 16.22
C TRP A 423 -14.27 -3.67 16.68
N VAL A 424 -14.13 -2.35 16.70
CA VAL A 424 -12.88 -1.72 17.12
C VAL A 424 -12.64 -1.97 18.60
N GLU A 425 -13.70 -2.00 19.41
CA GLU A 425 -13.63 -2.37 20.83
C GLU A 425 -13.30 -3.85 21.02
N GLU A 426 -13.91 -4.75 20.25
CA GLU A 426 -13.56 -6.18 20.26
C GLU A 426 -12.09 -6.41 19.88
N LEU A 427 -11.58 -5.68 18.92
CA LEU A 427 -10.19 -5.74 18.47
C LEU A 427 -9.22 -5.05 19.46
N GLY A 428 -9.73 -4.27 20.42
CA GLY A 428 -8.89 -3.53 21.38
C GLY A 428 -8.17 -2.33 20.75
N GLU A 429 -8.72 -1.76 19.70
CA GLU A 429 -8.11 -0.65 18.91
C GLU A 429 -8.85 0.69 19.11
N GLN A 430 -9.82 0.74 20.00
CA GLN A 430 -10.68 1.92 20.24
C GLN A 430 -9.94 3.11 20.85
N LEU A 431 -8.81 2.88 21.50
CA LEU A 431 -7.98 3.90 22.13
C LEU A 431 -6.50 3.62 21.87
N PRO A 432 -5.71 4.63 21.45
CA PRO A 432 -4.27 4.51 21.41
C PRO A 432 -3.71 4.29 22.82
N VAL A 433 -3.13 3.12 23.05
CA VAL A 433 -2.50 2.77 24.33
C VAL A 433 -1.07 2.31 24.09
N TYR A 434 -0.21 2.56 25.06
CA TYR A 434 1.13 2.00 25.03
C TYR A 434 1.07 0.47 25.09
N ARG A 435 1.80 -0.14 24.19
CA ARG A 435 2.06 -1.58 24.18
C ARG A 435 3.57 -1.80 24.18
N PRO A 436 4.10 -2.69 25.02
CA PRO A 436 5.52 -2.96 25.02
C PRO A 436 5.96 -3.57 23.69
N PRO A 437 7.25 -3.46 23.33
CA PRO A 437 7.81 -4.19 22.21
C PRO A 437 7.52 -5.69 22.32
N LEU A 438 7.16 -6.30 21.20
CA LEU A 438 6.51 -7.61 21.21
C LEU A 438 7.44 -8.78 21.51
N ASP A 439 8.72 -8.65 21.24
CA ASP A 439 9.59 -9.79 21.01
C ASP A 439 10.76 -9.92 22.00
N MET A 440 10.92 -8.96 22.91
CA MET A 440 12.11 -8.90 23.76
C MET A 440 12.33 -10.16 24.63
N ALA A 441 11.31 -10.54 25.36
CA ALA A 441 11.43 -11.68 26.27
C ALA A 441 11.55 -13.02 25.50
N ARG A 442 10.83 -13.13 24.38
CA ARG A 442 10.75 -14.38 23.62
C ARG A 442 11.95 -14.58 22.71
N LEU A 443 12.32 -13.55 21.95
CA LEU A 443 13.32 -13.68 20.90
C LEU A 443 14.74 -13.60 21.43
N PHE A 444 14.97 -12.79 22.44
CA PHE A 444 16.31 -12.55 22.97
C PHE A 444 16.53 -13.18 24.36
N ASN A 445 15.49 -13.77 24.94
CA ASN A 445 15.51 -14.23 26.33
C ASN A 445 15.95 -13.13 27.32
N GLN A 446 15.84 -11.87 26.90
CA GLN A 446 16.19 -10.68 27.67
C GLN A 446 14.98 -9.74 27.66
N PRO A 447 14.28 -9.58 28.77
CA PRO A 447 13.15 -8.66 28.84
C PRO A 447 13.60 -7.19 28.86
N GLU A 448 14.85 -6.93 29.18
CA GLU A 448 15.38 -5.58 29.39
C GLU A 448 16.39 -5.18 28.31
N LEU A 449 16.46 -3.87 28.07
CA LEU A 449 17.48 -3.27 27.23
C LEU A 449 18.81 -3.26 27.99
N GLY A 450 19.91 -3.45 27.31
CA GLY A 450 21.21 -3.41 27.93
C GLY A 450 22.25 -4.32 27.26
N PRO A 451 23.44 -4.42 27.85
CA PRO A 451 24.48 -5.30 27.36
C PRO A 451 24.03 -6.76 27.30
N THR A 452 24.50 -7.48 26.29
CA THR A 452 24.33 -8.95 26.21
C THR A 452 25.21 -9.64 27.25
N ASP A 453 24.88 -10.88 27.61
CA ASP A 453 25.59 -11.64 28.66
C ASP A 453 27.06 -11.86 28.36
N ASP A 454 27.42 -11.92 27.08
CA ASP A 454 28.81 -12.03 26.60
C ASP A 454 29.56 -10.68 26.59
N GLY A 455 28.86 -9.56 26.82
CA GLY A 455 29.42 -8.20 26.79
C GLY A 455 29.83 -7.69 25.41
N LEU A 456 29.54 -8.45 24.35
CA LEU A 456 29.91 -8.10 22.99
C LEU A 456 28.84 -7.31 22.26
N GLY A 457 27.61 -7.40 22.69
CA GLY A 457 26.44 -6.76 22.10
C GLY A 457 25.65 -5.90 23.07
N LEU A 458 24.75 -5.11 22.50
CA LEU A 458 23.83 -4.26 23.23
C LEU A 458 22.42 -4.42 22.67
N THR A 459 21.48 -4.83 23.49
CA THR A 459 20.06 -4.88 23.13
C THR A 459 19.47 -3.47 23.24
N VAL A 460 18.91 -2.98 22.15
CA VAL A 460 18.38 -1.62 22.02
C VAL A 460 17.06 -1.60 21.26
N ARG A 461 16.30 -0.54 21.44
CA ARG A 461 15.13 -0.25 20.62
C ARG A 461 15.58 0.24 19.25
N TYR A 462 14.91 -0.27 18.21
CA TYR A 462 15.21 0.04 16.82
C TYR A 462 14.10 0.91 16.22
N LEU A 463 14.46 2.06 15.70
CA LEU A 463 13.55 3.00 15.06
C LEU A 463 14.00 3.31 13.63
N THR A 464 13.05 3.64 12.77
CA THR A 464 13.30 3.97 11.36
C THR A 464 12.62 5.30 10.97
N PRO A 465 13.16 6.44 11.39
CA PRO A 465 12.63 7.75 11.04
C PRO A 465 12.90 8.12 9.58
N HIS A 466 12.19 9.13 9.07
CA HIS A 466 12.48 9.74 7.78
C HIS A 466 13.79 10.52 7.80
N SER A 467 14.54 10.47 6.68
CA SER A 467 15.67 11.35 6.46
C SER A 467 15.20 12.73 5.99
N LYS A 468 15.87 13.78 6.42
CA LYS A 468 15.65 15.13 5.87
C LYS A 468 16.39 15.37 4.55
N TRP A 469 17.32 14.48 4.17
CA TRP A 469 18.20 14.64 3.02
C TRP A 469 17.79 13.82 1.80
N SER A 470 16.68 13.09 1.91
CA SER A 470 16.18 12.24 0.84
C SER A 470 14.67 12.10 0.94
N PHE A 471 14.06 11.79 -0.18
CA PHE A 471 12.64 11.42 -0.25
C PHE A 471 12.55 9.90 -0.44
N HIS A 472 12.33 9.18 0.65
CA HIS A 472 12.57 7.74 0.70
C HIS A 472 13.99 7.41 0.20
N SER A 473 14.17 6.48 -0.73
CA SER A 473 15.48 6.18 -1.32
C SER A 473 15.87 7.13 -2.47
N THR A 474 15.00 8.03 -2.88
CA THR A 474 15.31 9.02 -3.93
C THR A 474 16.32 10.02 -3.42
N TYR A 475 17.33 10.32 -4.23
CA TYR A 475 18.49 11.17 -3.96
C TYR A 475 19.58 10.56 -3.09
N GLN A 476 19.48 9.31 -2.65
CA GLN A 476 20.55 8.63 -1.91
C GLN A 476 21.83 8.41 -2.73
N ASP A 477 21.71 8.37 -4.03
CA ASP A 477 22.78 8.23 -5.02
C ASP A 477 23.22 9.58 -5.62
N ASN A 478 22.61 10.68 -5.19
CA ASN A 478 22.96 12.02 -5.67
C ASN A 478 24.21 12.55 -4.93
N LEU A 479 25.26 12.88 -5.67
CA LEU A 479 26.54 13.30 -5.11
C LEU A 479 26.44 14.58 -4.26
N TYR A 480 25.58 15.52 -4.62
CA TYR A 480 25.38 16.73 -3.80
C TYR A 480 24.71 16.39 -2.47
N MET A 481 23.72 15.51 -2.49
CA MET A 481 23.05 15.08 -1.25
C MET A 481 24.00 14.27 -0.35
N LEU A 482 24.84 13.43 -0.93
CA LEU A 482 25.89 12.70 -0.19
C LEU A 482 26.92 13.64 0.44
N SER A 483 27.20 14.80 -0.16
CA SER A 483 28.09 15.81 0.43
C SER A 483 27.47 16.58 1.59
N LEU A 484 26.13 16.65 1.66
CA LEU A 484 25.39 17.35 2.72
C LEU A 484 25.10 16.47 3.94
N SER A 485 25.13 15.18 3.76
CA SER A 485 24.89 14.23 4.84
C SER A 485 25.93 13.12 4.81
N ARG A 486 26.14 12.50 5.95
CA ARG A 486 26.93 11.27 6.01
C ARG A 486 26.09 10.18 5.32
N GLY A 487 26.30 9.99 4.02
CA GLY A 487 25.54 9.06 3.20
C GLY A 487 25.79 7.59 3.54
N GLY A 488 25.05 6.73 2.86
CA GLY A 488 25.17 5.30 2.99
C GLY A 488 24.44 4.68 4.19
N PRO A 489 24.67 3.40 4.42
CA PRO A 489 24.06 2.67 5.52
C PRO A 489 24.66 3.10 6.85
N THR A 490 23.87 3.78 7.64
CA THR A 490 24.29 4.33 8.93
C THR A 490 23.27 4.04 10.02
N MET A 491 23.77 3.89 11.25
CA MET A 491 22.97 3.74 12.45
C MET A 491 23.40 4.75 13.49
N TRP A 492 22.45 5.53 13.99
CA TRP A 492 22.70 6.52 15.03
C TRP A 492 22.54 5.88 16.40
N MET A 493 23.51 6.12 17.27
CA MET A 493 23.54 5.61 18.64
C MET A 493 24.13 6.61 19.61
N SER A 494 23.83 6.47 20.89
CA SER A 494 24.38 7.34 21.93
C SER A 494 25.85 7.04 22.21
N PRO A 495 26.62 8.03 22.71
CA PRO A 495 28.00 7.78 23.14
C PRO A 495 28.09 6.77 24.29
N GLY A 496 27.10 6.78 25.21
CA GLY A 496 27.05 5.83 26.32
C GLY A 496 26.86 4.39 25.83
N ASP A 497 25.95 4.18 24.88
CA ASP A 497 25.73 2.85 24.32
C ASP A 497 26.91 2.39 23.46
N ALA A 498 27.49 3.28 22.67
CA ALA A 498 28.68 2.99 21.88
C ALA A 498 29.85 2.52 22.75
N ALA A 499 30.09 3.19 23.88
CA ALA A 499 31.14 2.84 24.84
C ALA A 499 30.94 1.43 25.43
N LYS A 500 29.68 1.02 25.71
CA LYS A 500 29.38 -0.30 26.29
C LYS A 500 29.83 -1.46 25.40
N ILE A 501 29.86 -1.26 24.09
CA ILE A 501 30.25 -2.28 23.09
C ILE A 501 31.52 -1.90 22.32
N ASN A 502 32.32 -0.97 22.86
CA ASN A 502 33.56 -0.52 22.28
C ASN A 502 33.48 -0.08 20.81
N VAL A 503 32.42 0.64 20.47
CA VAL A 503 32.17 1.22 19.15
C VAL A 503 32.54 2.68 19.13
N ARG A 504 33.27 3.11 18.11
CA ARG A 504 33.59 4.50 17.83
C ARG A 504 32.78 5.03 16.66
N ASP A 505 32.72 6.34 16.55
CA ASP A 505 32.08 6.97 15.38
C ASP A 505 32.74 6.45 14.09
N ASN A 506 31.89 6.09 13.11
CA ASN A 506 32.30 5.51 11.83
C ASN A 506 32.82 4.05 11.85
N ASP A 507 32.79 3.35 12.98
CA ASP A 507 33.04 1.91 13.01
C ASP A 507 31.92 1.14 12.28
N TRP A 508 32.28 -0.02 11.74
CA TRP A 508 31.28 -0.95 11.26
C TRP A 508 30.61 -1.64 12.43
N VAL A 509 29.28 -1.65 12.37
CA VAL A 509 28.43 -2.36 13.32
C VAL A 509 27.47 -3.25 12.57
N GLU A 510 27.02 -4.30 13.23
CA GLU A 510 25.91 -5.09 12.76
C GLU A 510 24.78 -5.07 13.79
N ALA A 511 23.58 -5.03 13.30
CA ALA A 511 22.36 -5.16 14.07
C ALA A 511 21.65 -6.43 13.65
N VAL A 512 21.18 -7.21 14.62
CA VAL A 512 20.57 -8.51 14.37
C VAL A 512 19.33 -8.70 15.24
N ASN A 513 18.29 -9.26 14.65
CA ASN A 513 17.11 -9.72 15.37
C ASN A 513 16.48 -10.91 14.63
N ALA A 514 15.30 -11.34 15.08
CA ALA A 514 14.58 -12.48 14.50
C ALA A 514 14.27 -12.37 13.00
N ASN A 515 14.35 -11.17 12.45
CA ASN A 515 13.94 -10.93 11.05
C ASN A 515 15.13 -10.95 10.09
N GLY A 516 16.33 -10.63 10.59
CA GLY A 516 17.52 -10.58 9.75
C GLY A 516 18.65 -9.76 10.36
N ILE A 517 19.56 -9.33 9.49
CA ILE A 517 20.79 -8.61 9.84
C ILE A 517 20.91 -7.36 9.01
N TYR A 518 21.43 -6.31 9.64
CA TYR A 518 21.76 -5.06 8.98
C TYR A 518 23.18 -4.63 9.37
N VAL A 519 24.07 -4.53 8.39
CA VAL A 519 25.45 -4.09 8.58
C VAL A 519 25.60 -2.66 8.08
N CYS A 520 26.12 -1.78 8.94
CA CYS A 520 26.20 -0.35 8.65
C CYS A 520 27.31 0.35 9.46
N ARG A 521 27.51 1.62 9.22
CA ARG A 521 28.45 2.43 10.00
C ARG A 521 27.75 3.11 11.17
N ALA A 522 28.38 3.12 12.31
CA ALA A 522 27.88 3.84 13.48
C ALA A 522 28.04 5.37 13.31
N ILE A 523 26.99 6.10 13.67
CA ILE A 523 27.05 7.53 13.93
C ILE A 523 26.86 7.73 15.42
N VAL A 524 27.94 8.03 16.13
CA VAL A 524 27.89 8.25 17.58
C VAL A 524 27.57 9.71 17.86
N SER A 525 26.44 9.97 18.52
CA SER A 525 25.95 11.33 18.70
C SER A 525 25.19 11.51 20.01
N HIS A 526 25.47 12.62 20.71
CA HIS A 526 24.73 13.06 21.89
C HIS A 526 23.25 13.42 21.60
N ARG A 527 22.81 13.42 20.34
CA ARG A 527 21.39 13.56 19.96
C ARG A 527 20.57 12.30 20.24
N MET A 528 21.24 11.19 20.50
CA MET A 528 20.59 9.92 20.76
C MET A 528 20.49 9.65 22.26
N PRO A 529 19.32 9.27 22.77
CA PRO A 529 19.20 8.73 24.12
C PRO A 529 19.80 7.32 24.19
N GLU A 530 20.21 6.90 25.37
CA GLU A 530 20.66 5.53 25.59
C GLU A 530 19.50 4.52 25.43
N GLY A 531 19.82 3.31 25.00
CA GLY A 531 18.88 2.23 24.77
C GLY A 531 18.07 2.34 23.47
N VAL A 532 18.41 3.30 22.60
CA VAL A 532 17.71 3.53 21.33
C VAL A 532 18.70 3.73 20.20
N VAL A 533 18.49 3.04 19.10
CA VAL A 533 19.18 3.32 17.84
C VAL A 533 18.17 3.65 16.75
N PHE A 534 18.57 4.46 15.79
CA PHE A 534 17.75 4.65 14.61
C PHE A 534 18.56 4.55 13.31
N VAL A 535 17.87 4.12 12.28
CA VAL A 535 18.35 4.06 10.90
C VAL A 535 17.35 4.82 10.04
N TYR A 536 17.80 5.72 9.21
CA TYR A 536 16.90 6.34 8.23
C TYR A 536 16.34 5.28 7.29
N HIS A 537 15.02 5.24 7.12
CA HIS A 537 14.32 4.19 6.36
C HIS A 537 14.48 4.28 4.83
N VAL A 538 15.50 4.94 4.37
CA VAL A 538 15.68 5.37 2.98
C VAL A 538 16.98 4.89 2.34
N GLN A 539 17.69 4.00 3.01
CA GLN A 539 19.05 3.67 2.60
C GLN A 539 19.07 2.75 1.38
N GLU A 540 19.57 3.29 0.30
CA GLU A 540 19.77 2.56 -0.95
C GLU A 540 21.07 1.75 -0.91
N ARG A 541 21.02 0.49 -1.31
CA ARG A 541 22.16 -0.42 -1.31
C ARG A 541 22.87 -0.55 -2.66
N THR A 542 22.35 0.05 -3.70
CA THR A 542 23.01 0.03 -5.01
C THR A 542 24.36 0.72 -5.02
N VAL A 543 24.48 1.82 -4.24
CA VAL A 543 25.70 2.64 -4.17
C VAL A 543 26.71 2.08 -3.17
N ASP A 544 26.23 1.62 -2.02
CA ASP A 544 27.06 1.33 -0.84
C ASP A 544 27.29 -0.16 -0.58
N THR A 545 26.78 -1.03 -1.42
CA THR A 545 26.98 -2.47 -1.27
C THR A 545 28.14 -2.92 -2.14
N PRO A 546 29.31 -3.20 -1.57
CA PRO A 546 30.41 -3.75 -2.34
C PRO A 546 30.05 -5.11 -2.94
N ARG A 547 30.43 -5.32 -4.16
CA ARG A 547 30.24 -6.63 -4.82
C ARG A 547 31.22 -7.68 -4.33
N THR A 548 32.32 -7.24 -3.74
CA THR A 548 33.36 -8.10 -3.19
C THR A 548 33.68 -7.69 -1.77
N GLU A 549 33.60 -8.62 -0.84
CA GLU A 549 33.97 -8.44 0.56
C GLU A 549 34.94 -9.55 0.95
N THR A 550 36.00 -9.15 1.66
CA THR A 550 36.98 -10.11 2.19
C THR A 550 36.63 -10.62 3.58
N ASN A 551 35.75 -9.91 4.30
CA ASN A 551 35.40 -10.19 5.69
C ASN A 551 33.89 -10.41 5.87
N GLY A 552 33.24 -11.08 4.91
CA GLY A 552 31.80 -11.31 4.89
C GLY A 552 31.01 -10.14 4.29
N LYS A 553 29.75 -10.38 3.99
CA LYS A 553 28.86 -9.40 3.35
C LYS A 553 28.49 -8.28 4.30
N ARG A 554 28.57 -7.05 3.85
CA ARG A 554 28.05 -5.86 4.54
C ARG A 554 26.67 -5.49 4.04
N GLY A 555 25.81 -6.48 3.96
CA GLY A 555 24.50 -6.38 3.39
C GLY A 555 23.41 -6.04 4.40
N GLY A 556 22.19 -6.32 4.00
CA GLY A 556 20.98 -5.96 4.68
C GLY A 556 20.59 -4.49 4.46
N ASN A 557 19.38 -4.16 4.78
CA ASN A 557 18.88 -2.79 4.83
C ASN A 557 18.06 -2.61 6.12
N HIS A 558 17.54 -1.42 6.35
CA HIS A 558 16.71 -1.16 7.54
C HIS A 558 15.49 -2.08 7.65
N ASN A 559 14.95 -2.58 6.54
CA ASN A 559 13.83 -3.50 6.54
C ASN A 559 14.21 -4.98 6.69
N ALA A 560 15.50 -5.32 6.64
CA ALA A 560 15.97 -6.64 7.05
C ALA A 560 15.67 -6.92 8.54
N LEU A 561 15.63 -5.87 9.36
CA LEU A 561 15.30 -5.96 10.78
C LEU A 561 13.81 -5.82 11.09
N THR A 562 12.95 -5.72 10.08
CA THR A 562 11.50 -5.56 10.25
C THR A 562 10.74 -6.71 9.64
N ARG A 563 9.52 -6.90 10.09
CA ARG A 563 8.57 -7.84 9.50
C ARG A 563 7.24 -7.17 9.21
N VAL A 564 6.46 -7.77 8.35
CA VAL A 564 5.08 -7.33 8.13
C VAL A 564 4.27 -7.65 9.39
N ARG A 565 3.70 -6.61 9.97
CA ARG A 565 2.72 -6.71 11.06
C ARG A 565 1.44 -6.06 10.63
N ILE A 566 0.35 -6.71 10.89
CA ILE A 566 -0.97 -6.21 10.58
C ILE A 566 -1.68 -5.96 11.90
N LYS A 567 -2.21 -4.76 12.09
CA LYS A 567 -3.06 -4.47 13.23
C LYS A 567 -4.38 -5.23 13.11
N PRO A 568 -5.04 -5.56 14.22
CA PRO A 568 -6.33 -6.19 14.19
C PRO A 568 -7.36 -5.48 13.33
N SER A 569 -7.46 -4.17 13.41
CA SER A 569 -8.36 -3.38 12.57
C SER A 569 -8.00 -3.41 11.07
N HIS A 570 -6.72 -3.58 10.74
CA HIS A 570 -6.28 -3.78 9.35
C HIS A 570 -6.59 -5.20 8.86
N LEU A 571 -6.57 -6.18 9.74
CA LEU A 571 -6.92 -7.56 9.40
C LEU A 571 -8.38 -7.67 8.99
N ALA A 572 -9.25 -7.04 9.77
CA ALA A 572 -10.66 -7.00 9.46
C ALA A 572 -10.96 -6.31 8.12
N GLY A 573 -10.11 -5.38 7.71
CA GLY A 573 -10.21 -4.69 6.41
C GLY A 573 -9.39 -5.30 5.29
N GLY A 574 -8.35 -6.06 5.60
CA GLY A 574 -7.43 -6.64 4.61
C GLY A 574 -6.62 -5.63 3.81
N TYR A 575 -5.88 -6.12 2.83
CA TYR A 575 -5.29 -5.30 1.77
C TYR A 575 -6.29 -5.20 0.63
N GLY A 576 -6.69 -4.01 0.26
CA GLY A 576 -7.65 -3.77 -0.80
C GLY A 576 -8.71 -2.78 -0.35
N GLN A 577 -9.91 -2.94 -0.83
CA GLN A 577 -10.98 -1.97 -0.61
C GLN A 577 -11.42 -1.88 0.85
N HIS A 578 -11.35 -2.96 1.60
CA HIS A 578 -11.61 -2.93 3.04
C HIS A 578 -10.54 -2.17 3.82
N ALA A 579 -9.27 -2.27 3.42
CA ALA A 579 -8.21 -1.50 4.06
C ALA A 579 -8.47 0.01 4.00
N PHE A 580 -9.09 0.48 2.95
CA PHE A 580 -9.50 1.88 2.82
C PHE A 580 -10.53 2.26 3.89
N ALA A 581 -11.59 1.49 4.05
CA ALA A 581 -12.61 1.74 5.07
C ALA A 581 -12.04 1.64 6.49
N PHE A 582 -11.28 0.60 6.78
CA PHE A 582 -10.72 0.38 8.10
C PHE A 582 -9.56 1.30 8.47
N ASN A 583 -8.94 1.97 7.52
CA ASN A 583 -8.02 3.07 7.83
C ASN A 583 -8.70 4.23 8.56
N TYR A 584 -10.01 4.35 8.46
CA TYR A 584 -10.78 5.35 9.20
C TYR A 584 -11.20 4.90 10.59
N LEU A 585 -11.10 3.63 10.89
CA LEU A 585 -11.56 3.05 12.15
C LEU A 585 -10.47 2.92 13.19
N GLY A 586 -9.29 2.50 12.80
CA GLY A 586 -8.21 2.21 13.75
C GLY A 586 -7.18 3.32 13.87
N PRO A 587 -6.52 3.43 15.02
CA PRO A 587 -5.37 4.33 15.15
C PRO A 587 -4.24 3.88 14.25
N THR A 588 -3.56 4.83 13.61
CA THR A 588 -2.36 4.55 12.84
C THR A 588 -1.22 4.17 13.80
N GLY A 589 -0.71 2.95 13.71
CA GLY A 589 0.39 2.48 14.52
C GLY A 589 1.73 2.52 13.80
N ASN A 590 2.78 2.79 14.55
CA ASN A 590 4.13 2.50 14.10
C ASN A 590 4.33 0.98 14.17
N GLN A 591 4.80 0.39 13.07
CA GLN A 591 5.04 -1.06 12.97
C GLN A 591 6.53 -1.39 12.94
N ARG A 592 7.39 -0.45 13.33
CA ARG A 592 8.84 -0.53 13.26
C ARG A 592 9.52 -0.36 14.62
N ASP A 593 8.80 -0.62 15.70
CA ASP A 593 9.29 -0.58 17.08
C ASP A 593 9.95 -1.92 17.49
N GLU A 594 10.81 -2.41 16.64
CA GLU A 594 11.54 -3.64 16.88
C GLU A 594 12.67 -3.43 17.88
N VAL A 595 13.10 -4.53 18.47
CA VAL A 595 14.31 -4.61 19.27
C VAL A 595 15.40 -5.28 18.44
N THR A 596 16.61 -4.85 18.61
CA THR A 596 17.77 -5.44 17.92
C THR A 596 18.98 -5.51 18.84
N VAL A 597 19.84 -6.48 18.61
CA VAL A 597 21.15 -6.54 19.23
C VAL A 597 22.15 -5.88 18.29
N VAL A 598 22.87 -4.90 18.79
CA VAL A 598 23.92 -4.20 18.05
C VAL A 598 25.27 -4.61 18.60
N ARG A 599 26.21 -4.93 17.73
CA ARG A 599 27.62 -5.21 18.09
C ARG A 599 28.59 -4.60 17.09
N ARG A 600 29.84 -4.46 17.50
CA ARG A 600 30.92 -4.10 16.60
C ARG A 600 31.18 -5.26 15.63
N ARG A 601 31.34 -4.94 14.33
CA ARG A 601 31.71 -5.92 13.32
C ARG A 601 33.20 -5.94 13.05
#